data_c95ade40fdc02dae1d815aabd168c7b7
#
_entry.id   c95ade40fdc02dae1d815aabd168c7b7
#
_cell.length_a   1.000
_cell.length_b   1.000
_cell.length_c   1.000
_cell.angle_alpha   90.00
_cell.angle_beta   90.00
_cell.angle_gamma   90.00
#
_symmetry.space_group_name_H-M   'P 1'
#
loop_
_entity.id
_entity.type
_entity.pdbx_description
1 polymer ?
#
loop_
_entity_poly.entity_id
_entity_poly.type
_entity_poly.pdbx_seq_one_letter_code
_entity_poly.pdbx_strand_id
1 'polypeptide(L)'
;MSLQPEIEAVLARMAAAGNPPLERQSVAQARRLHAAGAATLNGPPVPVAAADDRAIPGPAGDLRVRVYTPHGEPPFPIIVWFHGGGWVVGTLDTYDAVCRRLAAAVPAVVVAVDYRLAPEHRFPAAVEDSYAATAWASRNAAELGGSQHRLAVAGDSAGGNLAAVVALGARDRGGPAIGFQLLVYPVMDAAMDTASYREKADGYYLTAAGMRWYWDHYLGGAEGSSPDASPLRAAFLAGLPPALVVTAEHDPLRDEGEAYAARLRAAGVPAAVSRHPGMVHGFFRWRAVTPTADAAMQEAAAALREALSPPG
;
A
#
# COMPACT_ATOMS: atom_id res chain seq x y z
N MET A 1 -10.06 19.30 11.90
CA MET A 1 -9.07 19.60 12.99
C MET A 1 -7.81 20.20 12.37
N SER A 2 -6.90 20.81 13.14
CA SER A 2 -5.59 21.28 12.67
C SER A 2 -4.65 20.09 12.44
N LEU A 3 -3.60 20.29 11.64
CA LEU A 3 -2.48 19.35 11.55
C LEU A 3 -1.85 19.13 12.94
N GLN A 4 -1.26 17.96 13.17
CA GLN A 4 -0.41 17.77 14.34
C GLN A 4 0.90 18.60 14.17
N PRO A 5 1.46 19.17 15.25
CA PRO A 5 2.59 20.10 15.15
C PRO A 5 3.81 19.55 14.41
N GLU A 6 4.14 18.29 14.60
CA GLU A 6 5.26 17.63 13.91
C GLU A 6 5.00 17.45 12.41
N ILE A 7 3.74 17.27 12.00
CA ILE A 7 3.35 17.21 10.60
C ILE A 7 3.46 18.59 9.97
N GLU A 8 2.96 19.64 10.65
CA GLU A 8 3.09 21.01 10.20
C GLU A 8 4.58 21.39 10.02
N ALA A 9 5.44 21.02 10.99
CA ALA A 9 6.87 21.29 10.93
C ALA A 9 7.57 20.56 9.77
N VAL A 10 7.20 19.32 9.45
CA VAL A 10 7.81 18.60 8.32
C VAL A 10 7.34 19.17 7.00
N LEU A 11 6.06 19.55 6.86
CA LEU A 11 5.56 20.20 5.65
C LEU A 11 6.22 21.56 5.41
N ALA A 12 6.43 22.35 6.46
CA ALA A 12 7.16 23.63 6.36
C ALA A 12 8.61 23.41 5.89
N ARG A 13 9.32 22.41 6.41
CA ARG A 13 10.67 22.06 5.93
C ARG A 13 10.68 21.62 4.46
N MET A 14 9.70 20.83 4.03
CA MET A 14 9.58 20.43 2.63
C MET A 14 9.34 21.61 1.72
N ALA A 15 8.48 22.55 2.12
CA ALA A 15 8.23 23.78 1.38
C ALA A 15 9.50 24.66 1.30
N ALA A 16 10.25 24.80 2.41
CA ALA A 16 11.48 25.57 2.46
C ALA A 16 12.63 24.96 1.62
N ALA A 17 12.57 23.66 1.31
CA ALA A 17 13.54 22.99 0.44
C ALA A 17 13.45 23.46 -1.04
N GLY A 18 12.36 24.14 -1.43
CA GLY A 18 12.21 24.75 -2.75
C GLY A 18 12.14 23.78 -3.92
N ASN A 19 11.85 22.49 -3.67
CA ASN A 19 11.65 21.53 -4.73
C ASN A 19 10.40 21.90 -5.54
N PRO A 20 10.44 21.74 -6.89
CA PRO A 20 9.24 21.97 -7.70
C PRO A 20 8.12 21.00 -7.29
N PRO A 21 6.86 21.40 -7.37
CA PRO A 21 5.73 20.50 -7.11
C PRO A 21 5.77 19.29 -8.05
N LEU A 22 5.20 18.17 -7.60
CA LEU A 22 5.32 16.85 -8.26
C LEU A 22 4.94 16.90 -9.75
N GLU A 23 3.87 17.58 -10.09
CA GLU A 23 3.35 17.70 -11.47
C GLU A 23 4.27 18.48 -12.41
N ARG A 24 5.31 19.14 -11.88
CA ARG A 24 6.36 19.83 -12.65
C ARG A 24 7.69 19.06 -12.66
N GLN A 25 7.73 17.91 -12.01
CA GLN A 25 8.95 17.09 -11.96
C GLN A 25 9.00 16.11 -13.13
N SER A 26 10.20 15.82 -13.62
CA SER A 26 10.41 14.61 -14.41
C SER A 26 10.29 13.37 -13.53
N VAL A 27 9.94 12.22 -14.11
CA VAL A 27 9.88 10.93 -13.40
C VAL A 27 11.19 10.63 -12.66
N ALA A 28 12.33 10.87 -13.32
CA ALA A 28 13.63 10.66 -12.70
C ALA A 28 13.87 11.57 -11.49
N GLN A 29 13.39 12.81 -11.52
CA GLN A 29 13.48 13.73 -10.38
C GLN A 29 12.54 13.28 -9.25
N ALA A 30 11.31 12.91 -9.56
CA ALA A 30 10.34 12.41 -8.57
C ALA A 30 10.87 11.15 -7.86
N ARG A 31 11.47 10.20 -8.59
CA ARG A 31 12.10 9.00 -8.01
C ARG A 31 13.25 9.34 -7.06
N ARG A 32 14.14 10.27 -7.43
CA ARG A 32 15.24 10.71 -6.56
C ARG A 32 14.73 11.39 -5.29
N LEU A 33 13.76 12.28 -5.40
CA LEU A 33 13.22 13.00 -4.24
C LEU A 33 12.42 12.07 -3.32
N HIS A 34 11.69 11.12 -3.88
CA HIS A 34 11.01 10.08 -3.09
C HIS A 34 12.01 9.21 -2.30
N ALA A 35 13.11 8.78 -2.93
CA ALA A 35 14.13 8.00 -2.25
C ALA A 35 14.82 8.79 -1.13
N ALA A 36 15.16 10.06 -1.38
CA ALA A 36 15.74 10.95 -0.37
C ALA A 36 14.78 11.19 0.81
N GLY A 37 13.48 11.39 0.52
CA GLY A 37 12.44 11.51 1.54
C GLY A 37 12.29 10.24 2.38
N ALA A 38 12.30 9.07 1.77
CA ALA A 38 12.20 7.80 2.48
C ALA A 38 13.35 7.62 3.50
N ALA A 39 14.57 7.95 3.12
CA ALA A 39 15.74 7.86 3.99
C ALA A 39 15.64 8.72 5.27
N THR A 40 14.92 9.85 5.19
CA THR A 40 14.78 10.80 6.31
C THR A 40 13.51 10.61 7.14
N LEU A 41 12.42 10.15 6.52
CA LEU A 41 11.09 10.09 7.14
C LEU A 41 10.76 8.73 7.78
N ASN A 42 11.26 7.64 7.19
CA ASN A 42 10.85 6.29 7.62
C ASN A 42 11.52 5.83 8.93
N GLY A 43 12.60 6.50 9.35
CA GLY A 43 13.39 6.07 10.50
C GLY A 43 14.24 4.82 10.24
N PRO A 44 15.04 4.39 11.24
CA PRO A 44 15.92 3.23 11.08
C PRO A 44 15.12 1.94 10.93
N PRO A 45 15.63 0.97 10.14
CA PRO A 45 15.03 -0.35 10.03
C PRO A 45 15.13 -1.11 11.35
N VAL A 46 14.12 -1.91 11.67
CA VAL A 46 14.16 -2.83 12.83
C VAL A 46 14.75 -4.18 12.41
N PRO A 47 15.39 -4.92 13.33
CA PRO A 47 15.93 -6.24 13.02
C PRO A 47 14.82 -7.26 12.74
N VAL A 48 15.09 -8.15 11.78
CA VAL A 48 14.34 -9.36 11.45
C VAL A 48 15.33 -10.52 11.31
N ALA A 49 14.85 -11.76 11.29
CA ALA A 49 15.74 -12.92 11.17
C ALA A 49 16.47 -12.96 9.83
N ALA A 50 15.79 -12.64 8.73
CA ALA A 50 16.39 -12.51 7.40
C ALA A 50 15.64 -11.49 6.53
N ALA A 51 16.34 -10.96 5.52
CA ALA A 51 15.75 -10.14 4.45
C ALA A 51 16.51 -10.43 3.16
N ASP A 52 15.90 -11.20 2.26
CA ASP A 52 16.56 -11.76 1.08
C ASP A 52 15.84 -11.33 -0.20
N ASP A 53 16.61 -10.81 -1.16
CA ASP A 53 16.09 -10.54 -2.50
C ASP A 53 16.01 -11.83 -3.31
N ARG A 54 14.88 -12.05 -3.98
CA ARG A 54 14.64 -13.22 -4.86
C ARG A 54 14.09 -12.77 -6.19
N ALA A 55 14.44 -13.50 -7.23
CA ALA A 55 13.78 -13.45 -8.53
C ALA A 55 12.74 -14.57 -8.60
N ILE A 56 11.51 -14.22 -8.94
CA ILE A 56 10.39 -15.14 -9.08
C ILE A 56 9.81 -15.07 -10.49
N PRO A 57 9.15 -16.11 -11.00
CA PRO A 57 8.47 -16.03 -12.29
C PRO A 57 7.39 -14.94 -12.28
N GLY A 58 7.52 -13.95 -13.14
CA GLY A 58 6.55 -12.88 -13.38
C GLY A 58 5.97 -12.92 -14.79
N PRO A 59 4.95 -12.08 -15.07
CA PRO A 59 4.26 -12.07 -16.37
C PRO A 59 5.13 -11.66 -17.55
N ALA A 60 6.20 -10.88 -17.29
CA ALA A 60 7.10 -10.36 -18.34
C ALA A 60 8.55 -10.83 -18.16
N GLY A 61 8.78 -11.92 -17.46
CA GLY A 61 10.09 -12.42 -17.07
C GLY A 61 10.27 -12.43 -15.57
N ASP A 62 11.51 -12.35 -15.09
CA ASP A 62 11.80 -12.36 -13.67
C ASP A 62 11.22 -11.13 -12.98
N LEU A 63 10.47 -11.37 -11.90
CA LEU A 63 9.93 -10.34 -10.99
C LEU A 63 10.73 -10.40 -9.68
N ARG A 64 11.31 -9.27 -9.30
CA ARG A 64 12.05 -9.19 -8.05
C ARG A 64 11.11 -9.01 -6.85
N VAL A 65 11.38 -9.76 -5.79
CA VAL A 65 10.72 -9.60 -4.49
C VAL A 65 11.77 -9.59 -3.38
N ARG A 66 11.43 -8.95 -2.24
CA ARG A 66 12.23 -9.10 -1.01
C ARG A 66 11.39 -9.81 0.04
N VAL A 67 11.95 -10.90 0.56
CA VAL A 67 11.31 -11.74 1.58
C VAL A 67 11.91 -11.40 2.94
N TYR A 68 11.08 -10.92 3.86
CA TYR A 68 11.45 -10.65 5.25
C TYR A 68 10.94 -11.79 6.11
N THR A 69 11.84 -12.48 6.79
CA THR A 69 11.52 -13.55 7.72
C THR A 69 11.55 -13.00 9.14
N PRO A 70 10.48 -13.13 9.93
CA PRO A 70 10.46 -12.67 11.32
C PRO A 70 11.30 -13.60 12.22
N HIS A 71 11.61 -13.15 13.45
CA HIS A 71 12.06 -14.04 14.49
C HIS A 71 10.90 -14.92 14.99
N GLY A 72 11.16 -16.15 15.38
CA GLY A 72 10.19 -17.12 15.90
C GLY A 72 10.23 -18.46 15.18
N GLU A 73 9.21 -19.25 15.39
CA GLU A 73 9.10 -20.61 14.85
C GLU A 73 8.01 -20.67 13.74
N PRO A 74 8.31 -21.27 12.58
CA PRO A 74 7.34 -21.49 11.53
C PRO A 74 6.27 -22.54 11.95
N PRO A 75 5.13 -22.61 11.25
CA PRO A 75 4.80 -21.83 10.05
C PRO A 75 4.22 -20.43 10.41
N PHE A 76 4.70 -19.39 9.73
CA PHE A 76 4.25 -18.03 9.90
C PHE A 76 3.02 -17.71 9.00
N PRO A 77 2.22 -16.67 9.31
CA PRO A 77 1.38 -16.04 8.30
C PRO A 77 2.23 -15.36 7.23
N ILE A 78 1.63 -15.13 6.04
CA ILE A 78 2.29 -14.45 4.92
C ILE A 78 1.56 -13.16 4.62
N ILE A 79 2.30 -12.07 4.44
CA ILE A 79 1.78 -10.77 4.01
C ILE A 79 2.49 -10.40 2.71
N VAL A 80 1.74 -10.25 1.62
CA VAL A 80 2.29 -9.70 0.38
C VAL A 80 2.09 -8.19 0.42
N TRP A 81 3.20 -7.45 0.40
CA TRP A 81 3.23 -6.00 0.49
C TRP A 81 3.47 -5.36 -0.86
N PHE A 82 2.58 -4.44 -1.25
CA PHE A 82 2.74 -3.59 -2.41
C PHE A 82 3.04 -2.16 -1.93
N HIS A 83 4.16 -1.62 -2.38
CA HIS A 83 4.57 -0.28 -1.96
C HIS A 83 3.74 0.82 -2.63
N GLY A 84 3.62 1.98 -1.97
CA GLY A 84 3.04 3.19 -2.56
C GLY A 84 3.99 3.90 -3.51
N GLY A 85 3.57 5.08 -3.96
CA GLY A 85 4.35 5.90 -4.89
C GLY A 85 3.67 6.10 -6.23
N GLY A 86 2.34 6.05 -6.28
CA GLY A 86 1.55 6.34 -7.48
C GLY A 86 1.91 5.47 -8.68
N TRP A 87 2.36 4.24 -8.47
CA TRP A 87 2.84 3.29 -9.49
C TRP A 87 4.05 3.79 -10.31
N VAL A 88 4.62 4.95 -9.96
CA VAL A 88 5.69 5.64 -10.71
C VAL A 88 6.99 5.66 -9.93
N VAL A 89 6.91 5.78 -8.61
CA VAL A 89 8.06 5.85 -7.70
C VAL A 89 7.96 4.75 -6.63
N GLY A 90 9.01 4.58 -5.84
CA GLY A 90 9.09 3.52 -4.85
C GLY A 90 9.99 2.37 -5.29
N THR A 91 10.61 1.69 -4.33
CA THR A 91 11.48 0.53 -4.52
C THR A 91 11.46 -0.33 -3.27
N LEU A 92 11.98 -1.56 -3.32
CA LEU A 92 12.19 -2.41 -2.15
C LEU A 92 12.98 -1.68 -1.05
N ASP A 93 14.00 -0.89 -1.44
CA ASP A 93 14.85 -0.18 -0.47
C ASP A 93 14.12 0.98 0.22
N THR A 94 13.28 1.73 -0.51
CA THR A 94 12.51 2.84 0.08
C THR A 94 11.41 2.35 1.03
N TYR A 95 11.07 1.07 0.99
CA TYR A 95 10.06 0.44 1.84
C TYR A 95 10.62 -0.60 2.83
N ASP A 96 11.95 -0.80 2.86
CA ASP A 96 12.60 -1.78 3.73
C ASP A 96 12.22 -1.59 5.21
N ALA A 97 12.27 -0.36 5.71
CA ALA A 97 11.92 -0.07 7.10
C ALA A 97 10.46 -0.41 7.44
N VAL A 98 9.52 -0.17 6.52
CA VAL A 98 8.09 -0.48 6.71
C VAL A 98 7.88 -1.99 6.74
N CYS A 99 8.45 -2.72 5.78
CA CYS A 99 8.29 -4.17 5.67
C CYS A 99 8.91 -4.90 6.86
N ARG A 100 10.09 -4.48 7.33
CA ARG A 100 10.71 -5.01 8.56
C ARG A 100 9.84 -4.77 9.79
N ARG A 101 9.30 -3.55 9.94
CA ARG A 101 8.38 -3.24 11.06
C ARG A 101 7.14 -4.12 11.02
N LEU A 102 6.57 -4.32 9.84
CA LEU A 102 5.39 -5.16 9.67
C LEU A 102 5.71 -6.62 10.00
N ALA A 103 6.84 -7.17 9.48
CA ALA A 103 7.29 -8.52 9.76
C ALA A 103 7.50 -8.75 11.26
N ALA A 104 8.12 -7.79 11.96
CA ALA A 104 8.36 -7.88 13.39
C ALA A 104 7.08 -7.72 14.24
N ALA A 105 6.18 -6.81 13.85
CA ALA A 105 4.97 -6.51 14.61
C ALA A 105 3.88 -7.60 14.49
N VAL A 106 3.83 -8.31 13.35
CA VAL A 106 2.82 -9.36 13.08
C VAL A 106 3.36 -10.77 13.35
N PRO A 107 4.60 -11.01 13.63
CA PRO A 107 5.44 -12.18 13.34
C PRO A 107 4.98 -12.94 12.08
N ALA A 108 5.20 -12.29 10.91
CA ALA A 108 4.79 -12.81 9.60
C ALA A 108 5.94 -12.75 8.60
N VAL A 109 5.97 -13.69 7.66
CA VAL A 109 6.77 -13.51 6.44
C VAL A 109 6.16 -12.40 5.62
N VAL A 110 6.95 -11.36 5.30
CA VAL A 110 6.52 -10.28 4.41
C VAL A 110 7.21 -10.44 3.07
N VAL A 111 6.42 -10.52 1.99
CA VAL A 111 6.91 -10.56 0.61
C VAL A 111 6.64 -9.19 -0.02
N ALA A 112 7.66 -8.34 -0.07
CA ALA A 112 7.58 -7.05 -0.75
C ALA A 112 7.83 -7.21 -2.24
N VAL A 113 6.97 -6.63 -3.08
CA VAL A 113 6.98 -6.81 -4.53
C VAL A 113 7.57 -5.59 -5.21
N ASP A 114 8.59 -5.79 -6.05
CA ASP A 114 9.18 -4.76 -6.91
C ASP A 114 8.44 -4.76 -8.26
N TYR A 115 7.15 -4.44 -8.22
CA TYR A 115 6.31 -4.44 -9.42
C TYR A 115 6.78 -3.41 -10.44
N ARG A 116 6.56 -3.67 -11.71
CA ARG A 116 6.94 -2.78 -12.81
C ARG A 116 6.27 -1.42 -12.69
N LEU A 117 7.06 -0.36 -12.82
CA LEU A 117 6.62 1.02 -12.65
C LEU A 117 6.28 1.70 -13.99
N ALA A 118 5.31 2.60 -13.93
CA ALA A 118 4.98 3.54 -14.98
C ALA A 118 6.01 4.71 -15.00
N PRO A 119 6.18 5.40 -16.10
CA PRO A 119 5.52 5.22 -17.40
C PRO A 119 6.15 4.14 -18.29
N GLU A 120 7.26 3.51 -17.85
CA GLU A 120 7.94 2.48 -18.63
C GLU A 120 7.03 1.25 -18.82
N HIS A 121 6.28 0.92 -17.77
CA HIS A 121 5.33 -0.19 -17.76
C HIS A 121 3.99 0.32 -17.20
N ARG A 122 3.13 0.75 -18.10
CA ARG A 122 1.82 1.31 -17.77
C ARG A 122 0.85 0.24 -17.30
N PHE A 123 -0.31 0.67 -16.83
CA PHE A 123 -1.45 -0.19 -16.54
C PHE A 123 -1.73 -1.15 -17.73
N PRO A 124 -1.92 -2.47 -17.47
CA PRO A 124 -2.09 -3.11 -16.16
C PRO A 124 -0.82 -3.80 -15.58
N ALA A 125 0.40 -3.47 -16.02
CA ALA A 125 1.62 -4.21 -15.68
C ALA A 125 1.82 -4.41 -14.16
N ALA A 126 1.62 -3.37 -13.35
CA ALA A 126 1.75 -3.45 -11.90
C ALA A 126 0.70 -4.39 -11.27
N VAL A 127 -0.51 -4.44 -11.82
CA VAL A 127 -1.59 -5.35 -11.38
C VAL A 127 -1.22 -6.80 -11.66
N GLU A 128 -0.72 -7.07 -12.86
CA GLU A 128 -0.30 -8.41 -13.28
C GLU A 128 0.85 -8.94 -12.42
N ASP A 129 1.87 -8.11 -12.15
CA ASP A 129 3.00 -8.47 -11.31
C ASP A 129 2.56 -8.72 -9.85
N SER A 130 1.69 -7.86 -9.32
CA SER A 130 1.18 -7.98 -7.95
C SER A 130 0.36 -9.27 -7.76
N TYR A 131 -0.49 -9.59 -8.73
CA TYR A 131 -1.24 -10.85 -8.72
C TYR A 131 -0.30 -12.07 -8.83
N ALA A 132 0.66 -12.03 -9.75
CA ALA A 132 1.63 -13.12 -9.94
C ALA A 132 2.47 -13.38 -8.68
N ALA A 133 2.95 -12.31 -8.02
CA ALA A 133 3.69 -12.41 -6.78
C ALA A 133 2.84 -12.99 -5.64
N THR A 134 1.56 -12.60 -5.53
CA THR A 134 0.64 -13.15 -4.53
C THR A 134 0.37 -14.63 -4.76
N ALA A 135 0.13 -15.00 -6.01
CA ALA A 135 -0.06 -16.40 -6.39
C ALA A 135 1.20 -17.24 -6.16
N TRP A 136 2.39 -16.67 -6.41
CA TRP A 136 3.67 -17.32 -6.12
C TRP A 136 3.86 -17.50 -4.61
N ALA A 137 3.63 -16.47 -3.80
CA ALA A 137 3.77 -16.54 -2.35
C ALA A 137 2.87 -17.61 -1.73
N SER A 138 1.64 -17.74 -2.23
CA SER A 138 0.70 -18.79 -1.81
C SER A 138 1.20 -20.18 -2.16
N ARG A 139 1.65 -20.41 -3.41
CA ARG A 139 2.13 -21.73 -3.86
C ARG A 139 3.44 -22.17 -3.19
N ASN A 140 4.30 -21.22 -2.82
CA ASN A 140 5.60 -21.48 -2.22
C ASN A 140 5.61 -21.21 -0.69
N ALA A 141 4.43 -21.17 -0.07
CA ALA A 141 4.28 -20.82 1.33
C ALA A 141 5.17 -21.67 2.25
N ALA A 142 5.23 -22.99 2.04
CA ALA A 142 6.06 -23.91 2.85
C ALA A 142 7.57 -23.60 2.73
N GLU A 143 8.06 -23.30 1.52
CA GLU A 143 9.46 -22.91 1.29
C GLU A 143 9.80 -21.57 1.97
N LEU A 144 8.81 -20.67 2.08
CA LEU A 144 8.94 -19.41 2.79
C LEU A 144 8.85 -19.56 4.31
N GLY A 145 8.64 -20.77 4.83
CA GLY A 145 8.35 -21.01 6.25
C GLY A 145 6.98 -20.48 6.66
N GLY A 146 6.08 -20.30 5.70
CA GLY A 146 4.74 -19.73 5.89
C GLY A 146 3.60 -20.75 5.72
N SER A 147 2.37 -20.27 5.86
CA SER A 147 1.14 -21.04 5.66
C SER A 147 0.31 -20.43 4.55
N GLN A 148 0.01 -21.21 3.51
CA GLN A 148 -0.86 -20.77 2.41
C GLN A 148 -2.31 -20.42 2.85
N HIS A 149 -2.74 -20.90 4.01
CA HIS A 149 -4.07 -20.63 4.57
C HIS A 149 -4.12 -19.35 5.42
N ARG A 150 -2.96 -18.71 5.64
CA ARG A 150 -2.82 -17.48 6.43
C ARG A 150 -2.13 -16.40 5.59
N LEU A 151 -2.74 -16.07 4.45
CA LEU A 151 -2.23 -15.11 3.47
C LEU A 151 -3.04 -13.82 3.54
N ALA A 152 -2.36 -12.69 3.65
CA ALA A 152 -2.95 -11.35 3.49
C ALA A 152 -2.26 -10.59 2.35
N VAL A 153 -3.00 -9.65 1.76
CA VAL A 153 -2.45 -8.61 0.90
C VAL A 153 -2.48 -7.27 1.62
N ALA A 154 -1.44 -6.48 1.44
CA ALA A 154 -1.29 -5.22 2.13
C ALA A 154 -0.56 -4.20 1.25
N GLY A 155 -0.84 -2.93 1.45
CA GLY A 155 -0.11 -1.86 0.76
C GLY A 155 -0.59 -0.48 1.15
N ASP A 156 0.21 0.52 0.80
CA ASP A 156 -0.11 1.92 1.03
C ASP A 156 -0.31 2.68 -0.27
N SER A 157 -1.28 3.60 -0.32
CA SER A 157 -1.52 4.48 -1.48
C SER A 157 -1.81 3.67 -2.76
N ALA A 158 -1.02 3.82 -3.81
CA ALA A 158 -1.06 2.96 -5.00
C ALA A 158 -0.89 1.47 -4.67
N GLY A 159 -0.10 1.12 -3.65
CA GLY A 159 0.01 -0.25 -3.17
C GLY A 159 -1.26 -0.76 -2.49
N GLY A 160 -1.98 0.12 -1.80
CA GLY A 160 -3.32 -0.18 -1.27
C GLY A 160 -4.34 -0.43 -2.38
N ASN A 161 -4.24 0.31 -3.49
CA ASN A 161 -5.00 0.03 -4.70
C ASN A 161 -4.68 -1.38 -5.23
N LEU A 162 -3.40 -1.69 -5.42
CA LEU A 162 -2.96 -3.00 -5.91
C LEU A 162 -3.44 -4.14 -4.99
N ALA A 163 -3.42 -3.95 -3.66
CA ALA A 163 -3.93 -4.93 -2.71
C ALA A 163 -5.44 -5.21 -2.90
N ALA A 164 -6.24 -4.16 -3.08
CA ALA A 164 -7.68 -4.30 -3.35
C ALA A 164 -7.95 -4.96 -4.71
N VAL A 165 -7.22 -4.57 -5.75
CA VAL A 165 -7.36 -5.16 -7.11
C VAL A 165 -6.92 -6.62 -7.12
N VAL A 166 -5.83 -6.97 -6.43
CA VAL A 166 -5.38 -8.37 -6.29
C VAL A 166 -6.43 -9.21 -5.55
N ALA A 167 -7.07 -8.67 -4.50
CA ALA A 167 -8.14 -9.38 -3.80
C ALA A 167 -9.36 -9.63 -4.70
N LEU A 168 -9.76 -8.64 -5.52
CA LEU A 168 -10.80 -8.79 -6.55
C LEU A 168 -10.41 -9.89 -7.55
N GLY A 169 -9.22 -9.79 -8.13
CA GLY A 169 -8.72 -10.74 -9.11
C GLY A 169 -8.57 -12.17 -8.56
N ALA A 170 -8.18 -12.32 -7.29
CA ALA A 170 -8.07 -13.62 -6.64
C ALA A 170 -9.45 -14.28 -6.46
N ARG A 171 -10.44 -13.52 -6.00
CA ARG A 171 -11.83 -14.01 -5.91
C ARG A 171 -12.35 -14.44 -7.28
N ASP A 172 -12.21 -13.60 -8.29
CA ASP A 172 -12.81 -13.78 -9.60
C ASP A 172 -12.16 -14.93 -10.41
N ARG A 173 -10.89 -15.22 -10.13
CA ARG A 173 -10.12 -16.30 -10.77
C ARG A 173 -10.06 -17.60 -9.93
N GLY A 174 -10.70 -17.63 -8.77
CA GLY A 174 -10.70 -18.81 -7.89
C GLY A 174 -9.39 -19.04 -7.14
N GLY A 175 -8.69 -18.00 -6.77
CA GLY A 175 -7.50 -18.06 -5.93
C GLY A 175 -6.37 -17.13 -6.37
N PRO A 176 -5.32 -16.92 -5.52
CA PRO A 176 -5.08 -17.56 -4.22
C PRO A 176 -6.11 -17.16 -3.14
N ALA A 177 -6.29 -18.02 -2.12
CA ALA A 177 -7.15 -17.70 -0.99
C ALA A 177 -6.49 -16.61 -0.13
N ILE A 178 -7.10 -15.43 -0.08
CA ILE A 178 -6.64 -14.28 0.70
C ILE A 178 -7.55 -14.15 1.93
N GLY A 179 -6.96 -14.14 3.13
CA GLY A 179 -7.67 -14.04 4.39
C GLY A 179 -7.95 -12.61 4.87
N PHE A 180 -7.16 -11.63 4.40
CA PHE A 180 -7.30 -10.23 4.84
C PHE A 180 -6.71 -9.23 3.85
N GLN A 181 -7.26 -7.99 3.86
CA GLN A 181 -6.76 -6.83 3.14
C GLN A 181 -6.37 -5.72 4.13
N LEU A 182 -5.10 -5.29 4.15
CA LEU A 182 -4.68 -4.08 4.84
C LEU A 182 -4.48 -2.96 3.80
N LEU A 183 -5.34 -1.97 3.81
CA LEU A 183 -5.41 -0.89 2.81
C LEU A 183 -5.06 0.44 3.49
N VAL A 184 -3.81 0.90 3.35
CA VAL A 184 -3.33 2.11 4.02
C VAL A 184 -3.49 3.31 3.08
N TYR A 185 -4.35 4.26 3.43
CA TYR A 185 -4.78 5.43 2.62
C TYR A 185 -4.83 5.11 1.11
N PRO A 186 -5.60 4.09 0.72
CA PRO A 186 -5.51 3.54 -0.62
C PRO A 186 -6.09 4.47 -1.69
N VAL A 187 -5.51 4.42 -2.89
CA VAL A 187 -6.12 5.00 -4.10
C VAL A 187 -7.24 4.07 -4.58
N MET A 188 -8.46 4.59 -4.78
CA MET A 188 -9.62 3.74 -5.11
C MET A 188 -10.37 4.12 -6.38
N ASP A 189 -10.25 5.36 -6.88
CA ASP A 189 -10.97 5.81 -8.07
C ASP A 189 -10.22 6.88 -8.86
N ALA A 190 -10.04 6.65 -10.16
CA ALA A 190 -9.45 7.62 -11.10
C ALA A 190 -10.33 8.85 -11.37
N ALA A 191 -11.59 8.85 -10.93
CA ALA A 191 -12.48 10.03 -11.08
C ALA A 191 -12.01 11.23 -10.27
N MET A 192 -11.36 11.02 -9.11
CA MET A 192 -10.81 12.09 -8.26
C MET A 192 -11.86 13.18 -7.91
N ASP A 193 -13.13 12.80 -7.69
CA ASP A 193 -14.26 13.72 -7.59
C ASP A 193 -14.88 13.82 -6.19
N THR A 194 -14.26 13.20 -5.18
CA THR A 194 -14.74 13.21 -3.79
C THR A 194 -14.62 14.60 -3.13
N ALA A 195 -15.27 14.76 -1.97
CA ALA A 195 -15.15 15.99 -1.20
C ALA A 195 -13.71 16.21 -0.71
N SER A 196 -13.02 15.15 -0.26
CA SER A 196 -11.62 15.24 0.18
C SER A 196 -10.67 15.70 -0.92
N TYR A 197 -10.88 15.32 -2.18
CA TYR A 197 -10.10 15.86 -3.30
C TYR A 197 -10.27 17.37 -3.51
N ARG A 198 -11.44 17.93 -3.19
CA ARG A 198 -11.68 19.38 -3.25
C ARG A 198 -11.15 20.11 -2.01
N GLU A 199 -11.43 19.55 -0.81
CA GLU A 199 -11.06 20.16 0.47
C GLU A 199 -9.56 20.10 0.76
N LYS A 200 -8.88 19.06 0.29
CA LYS A 200 -7.47 18.75 0.53
C LYS A 200 -6.64 18.77 -0.76
N ALA A 201 -7.10 19.54 -1.74
CA ALA A 201 -6.49 19.61 -3.06
C ALA A 201 -5.01 20.02 -3.03
N ASP A 202 -4.63 20.86 -2.06
CA ASP A 202 -3.28 21.42 -1.93
C ASP A 202 -2.92 21.68 -0.46
N GLY A 203 -1.62 21.82 -0.16
CA GLY A 203 -1.11 22.16 1.16
C GLY A 203 -0.92 21.00 2.14
N TYR A 204 -1.25 19.76 1.77
CA TYR A 204 -1.24 18.58 2.66
C TYR A 204 -0.31 17.43 2.19
N TYR A 205 0.83 17.74 1.61
CA TYR A 205 1.82 16.80 1.07
C TYR A 205 1.41 16.19 -0.28
N LEU A 206 0.40 15.30 -0.31
CA LEU A 206 -0.19 14.84 -1.55
C LEU A 206 -1.20 15.88 -2.03
N THR A 207 -1.12 16.23 -3.32
CA THR A 207 -2.02 17.18 -3.94
C THR A 207 -2.90 16.52 -4.99
N ALA A 208 -4.05 17.14 -5.31
CA ALA A 208 -4.90 16.68 -6.41
C ALA A 208 -4.18 16.76 -7.77
N ALA A 209 -3.32 17.77 -7.97
CA ALA A 209 -2.48 17.89 -9.16
C ALA A 209 -1.43 16.77 -9.25
N GLY A 210 -0.80 16.45 -8.11
CA GLY A 210 0.14 15.32 -8.01
C GLY A 210 -0.53 13.97 -8.30
N MET A 211 -1.76 13.76 -7.78
CA MET A 211 -2.51 12.55 -8.09
C MET A 211 -2.86 12.44 -9.58
N ARG A 212 -3.24 13.54 -10.22
CA ARG A 212 -3.48 13.57 -11.66
C ARG A 212 -2.22 13.18 -12.43
N TRP A 213 -1.05 13.75 -12.05
CA TRP A 213 0.22 13.39 -12.66
C TRP A 213 0.53 11.89 -12.53
N TYR A 214 0.26 11.25 -11.37
CA TYR A 214 0.41 9.82 -11.19
C TYR A 214 -0.53 9.03 -12.11
N TRP A 215 -1.81 9.37 -12.15
CA TRP A 215 -2.77 8.71 -13.01
C TRP A 215 -2.43 8.82 -14.50
N ASP A 216 -1.99 10.00 -14.95
CA ASP A 216 -1.60 10.22 -16.35
C ASP A 216 -0.43 9.31 -16.75
N HIS A 217 0.58 9.14 -15.88
CA HIS A 217 1.69 8.25 -16.12
C HIS A 217 1.26 6.78 -16.07
N TYR A 218 0.45 6.41 -15.09
CA TYR A 218 0.02 5.03 -14.88
C TYR A 218 -0.89 4.53 -15.99
N LEU A 219 -1.94 5.29 -16.31
CA LEU A 219 -2.92 4.88 -17.32
C LEU A 219 -2.38 5.03 -18.74
N GLY A 220 -1.67 6.14 -19.03
CA GLY A 220 -1.12 6.40 -20.36
C GLY A 220 -2.16 6.40 -21.48
N GLY A 221 -3.40 6.80 -21.15
CA GLY A 221 -4.55 6.81 -22.05
C GLY A 221 -5.48 5.59 -21.93
N ALA A 222 -5.17 4.61 -21.06
CA ALA A 222 -6.09 3.52 -20.75
C ALA A 222 -7.29 4.01 -19.94
N GLU A 223 -8.39 3.24 -19.94
CA GLU A 223 -9.60 3.60 -19.22
C GLU A 223 -9.43 3.45 -17.70
N GLY A 224 -9.45 4.58 -16.98
CA GLY A 224 -9.32 4.60 -15.52
C GLY A 224 -10.55 4.09 -14.76
N SER A 225 -11.69 3.94 -15.41
CA SER A 225 -12.92 3.42 -14.80
C SER A 225 -12.95 1.89 -14.66
N SER A 226 -12.00 1.17 -15.24
CA SER A 226 -11.86 -0.28 -15.04
C SER A 226 -11.70 -0.61 -13.55
N PRO A 227 -12.38 -1.64 -13.02
CA PRO A 227 -12.19 -2.11 -11.65
C PRO A 227 -10.74 -2.50 -11.32
N ASP A 228 -9.96 -2.90 -12.31
CA ASP A 228 -8.53 -3.22 -12.15
C ASP A 228 -7.64 -1.96 -11.97
N ALA A 229 -8.16 -0.77 -12.28
CA ALA A 229 -7.52 0.51 -11.96
C ALA A 229 -8.22 1.19 -10.78
N SER A 230 -9.55 1.17 -10.76
CA SER A 230 -10.44 1.83 -9.80
C SER A 230 -11.31 0.82 -9.06
N PRO A 231 -10.79 0.13 -8.03
CA PRO A 231 -11.54 -0.93 -7.33
C PRO A 231 -12.85 -0.44 -6.70
N LEU A 232 -12.98 0.86 -6.42
CA LEU A 232 -14.25 1.45 -5.97
C LEU A 232 -15.36 1.30 -7.02
N ARG A 233 -15.04 1.04 -8.30
CA ARG A 233 -16.00 0.85 -9.39
C ARG A 233 -16.36 -0.62 -9.66
N ALA A 234 -15.80 -1.55 -8.91
CA ALA A 234 -16.17 -2.97 -9.03
C ALA A 234 -17.67 -3.17 -8.78
N ALA A 235 -18.36 -3.89 -9.66
CA ALA A 235 -19.81 -4.09 -9.56
C ALA A 235 -20.19 -4.85 -8.28
N PHE A 236 -19.41 -5.86 -7.90
CA PHE A 236 -19.66 -6.72 -6.75
C PHE A 236 -18.44 -6.81 -5.85
N LEU A 237 -18.65 -6.67 -4.53
CA LEU A 237 -17.60 -6.81 -3.51
C LEU A 237 -17.86 -8.00 -2.56
N ALA A 238 -18.98 -8.71 -2.73
CA ALA A 238 -19.25 -9.91 -1.93
C ALA A 238 -18.16 -10.97 -2.14
N GLY A 239 -17.86 -11.72 -1.09
CA GLY A 239 -16.84 -12.78 -1.12
C GLY A 239 -15.38 -12.29 -1.08
N LEU A 240 -15.15 -10.98 -0.98
CA LEU A 240 -13.82 -10.45 -0.71
C LEU A 240 -13.39 -10.74 0.74
N PRO A 241 -12.08 -10.79 1.01
CA PRO A 241 -11.58 -10.94 2.38
C PRO A 241 -11.92 -9.71 3.25
N PRO A 242 -12.06 -9.88 4.58
CA PRO A 242 -12.17 -8.77 5.52
C PRO A 242 -11.05 -7.73 5.33
N ALA A 243 -11.32 -6.47 5.70
CA ALA A 243 -10.39 -5.37 5.45
C ALA A 243 -10.23 -4.44 6.66
N LEU A 244 -9.02 -3.89 6.82
CA LEU A 244 -8.78 -2.65 7.56
C LEU A 244 -8.35 -1.57 6.56
N VAL A 245 -9.10 -0.47 6.53
CA VAL A 245 -8.76 0.74 5.77
C VAL A 245 -8.25 1.80 6.74
N VAL A 246 -6.97 2.13 6.64
CA VAL A 246 -6.35 3.21 7.41
C VAL A 246 -6.38 4.48 6.57
N THR A 247 -6.88 5.62 7.12
CA THR A 247 -6.96 6.89 6.39
C THR A 247 -6.32 8.02 7.20
N ALA A 248 -5.91 9.08 6.51
CA ALA A 248 -5.44 10.31 7.12
C ALA A 248 -6.52 11.41 6.98
N GLU A 249 -6.68 12.25 8.01
CA GLU A 249 -7.71 13.30 7.98
C GLU A 249 -7.47 14.32 6.85
N HIS A 250 -6.21 14.70 6.62
CA HIS A 250 -5.82 15.69 5.62
C HIS A 250 -5.20 15.01 4.38
N ASP A 251 -6.03 14.23 3.69
CA ASP A 251 -5.63 13.44 2.53
C ASP A 251 -6.71 13.55 1.44
N PRO A 252 -6.37 13.88 0.19
CA PRO A 252 -7.33 13.84 -0.91
C PRO A 252 -7.96 12.44 -1.11
N LEU A 253 -7.26 11.36 -0.75
CA LEU A 253 -7.72 9.97 -0.90
C LEU A 253 -8.65 9.49 0.23
N ARG A 254 -8.84 10.31 1.28
CA ARG A 254 -9.61 9.93 2.48
C ARG A 254 -10.96 9.33 2.16
N ASP A 255 -11.76 10.08 1.41
CA ASP A 255 -13.17 9.73 1.19
C ASP A 255 -13.35 8.51 0.29
N GLU A 256 -12.48 8.32 -0.72
CA GLU A 256 -12.57 7.14 -1.59
C GLU A 256 -12.17 5.86 -0.86
N GLY A 257 -11.17 5.90 0.03
CA GLY A 257 -10.80 4.78 0.89
C GLY A 257 -11.93 4.39 1.84
N GLU A 258 -12.57 5.36 2.48
CA GLU A 258 -13.70 5.13 3.39
C GLU A 258 -14.97 4.67 2.65
N ALA A 259 -15.20 5.19 1.43
CA ALA A 259 -16.29 4.73 0.57
C ALA A 259 -16.10 3.26 0.18
N TYR A 260 -14.86 2.82 -0.10
CA TYR A 260 -14.59 1.42 -0.39
C TYR A 260 -14.92 0.51 0.81
N ALA A 261 -14.51 0.90 2.03
CA ALA A 261 -14.88 0.18 3.25
C ALA A 261 -16.41 0.13 3.47
N ALA A 262 -17.12 1.23 3.18
CA ALA A 262 -18.57 1.26 3.26
C ALA A 262 -19.23 0.30 2.25
N ARG A 263 -18.72 0.25 1.03
CA ARG A 263 -19.19 -0.70 0.00
C ARG A 263 -18.89 -2.15 0.36
N LEU A 264 -17.73 -2.45 0.96
CA LEU A 264 -17.42 -3.79 1.48
C LEU A 264 -18.47 -4.23 2.52
N ARG A 265 -18.76 -3.36 3.52
CA ARG A 265 -19.79 -3.64 4.53
C ARG A 265 -21.18 -3.85 3.94
N ALA A 266 -21.56 -3.02 2.97
CA ALA A 266 -22.84 -3.15 2.26
C ALA A 266 -22.94 -4.49 1.47
N ALA A 267 -21.80 -5.04 1.06
CA ALA A 267 -21.71 -6.35 0.40
C ALA A 267 -21.58 -7.54 1.37
N GLY A 268 -21.71 -7.31 2.70
CA GLY A 268 -21.59 -8.35 3.72
C GLY A 268 -20.15 -8.72 4.08
N VAL A 269 -19.16 -7.95 3.63
CA VAL A 269 -17.73 -8.17 3.95
C VAL A 269 -17.35 -7.32 5.17
N PRO A 270 -16.79 -7.92 6.25
CA PRO A 270 -16.31 -7.16 7.40
C PRO A 270 -15.21 -6.16 6.98
N ALA A 271 -15.40 -4.89 7.31
CA ALA A 271 -14.41 -3.85 7.02
C ALA A 271 -14.41 -2.79 8.11
N ALA A 272 -13.23 -2.54 8.69
CA ALA A 272 -13.00 -1.47 9.64
C ALA A 272 -12.35 -0.26 8.94
N VAL A 273 -12.59 0.93 9.49
CA VAL A 273 -11.93 2.17 9.07
C VAL A 273 -11.25 2.77 10.28
N SER A 274 -9.98 3.11 10.13
CA SER A 274 -9.20 3.85 11.11
C SER A 274 -8.73 5.16 10.50
N ARG A 275 -9.40 6.28 10.87
CA ARG A 275 -9.01 7.61 10.46
C ARG A 275 -8.10 8.25 11.50
N HIS A 276 -6.90 8.66 11.10
CA HIS A 276 -5.92 9.31 11.97
C HIS A 276 -6.04 10.85 11.90
N PRO A 277 -6.51 11.48 13.01
CA PRO A 277 -6.69 12.92 13.08
C PRO A 277 -5.37 13.70 12.98
N GLY A 278 -5.39 14.82 12.24
CA GLY A 278 -4.22 15.69 12.07
C GLY A 278 -3.11 15.12 11.19
N MET A 279 -3.30 13.93 10.62
CA MET A 279 -2.33 13.28 9.73
C MET A 279 -2.57 13.64 8.26
N VAL A 280 -1.49 13.53 7.46
CA VAL A 280 -1.48 13.68 6.02
C VAL A 280 -1.17 12.36 5.34
N HIS A 281 -1.37 12.29 4.01
CA HIS A 281 -0.96 11.14 3.20
C HIS A 281 0.50 10.75 3.46
N GLY A 282 0.80 9.45 3.52
CA GLY A 282 2.16 8.95 3.74
C GLY A 282 2.59 8.80 5.20
N PHE A 283 1.83 9.32 6.17
CA PHE A 283 2.20 9.35 7.58
C PHE A 283 2.55 7.98 8.17
N PHE A 284 1.91 6.91 7.71
CA PHE A 284 2.12 5.54 8.18
C PHE A 284 3.60 5.11 8.12
N ARG A 285 4.34 5.65 7.16
CA ARG A 285 5.77 5.40 6.97
C ARG A 285 6.67 6.32 7.81
N TRP A 286 6.17 7.47 8.29
CA TRP A 286 6.96 8.57 8.85
C TRP A 286 7.29 8.40 10.33
N ARG A 287 7.85 7.24 10.68
CA ARG A 287 8.24 6.92 12.05
C ARG A 287 9.23 7.92 12.65
N ALA A 288 10.12 8.50 11.84
CA ALA A 288 11.07 9.51 12.31
C ALA A 288 10.41 10.89 12.57
N VAL A 289 9.14 11.05 12.20
CA VAL A 289 8.40 12.32 12.28
C VAL A 289 7.35 12.30 13.37
N THR A 290 6.51 11.26 13.41
CA THR A 290 5.35 11.22 14.31
C THR A 290 5.18 9.87 14.99
N PRO A 291 4.86 9.84 16.31
CA PRO A 291 4.52 8.60 17.01
C PRO A 291 3.21 7.98 16.49
N THR A 292 2.35 8.75 15.81
CA THR A 292 1.13 8.24 15.19
C THR A 292 1.43 7.18 14.12
N ALA A 293 2.61 7.24 13.48
CA ALA A 293 3.05 6.20 12.55
C ALA A 293 3.28 4.84 13.23
N ASP A 294 3.79 4.84 14.48
CA ASP A 294 3.94 3.61 15.27
C ASP A 294 2.58 3.12 15.77
N ALA A 295 1.70 4.02 16.23
CA ALA A 295 0.35 3.67 16.67
C ALA A 295 -0.47 3.01 15.54
N ALA A 296 -0.46 3.61 14.35
CA ALA A 296 -1.13 3.06 13.17
C ALA A 296 -0.57 1.69 12.74
N MET A 297 0.76 1.51 12.83
CA MET A 297 1.40 0.22 12.54
C MET A 297 0.98 -0.84 13.56
N GLN A 298 0.88 -0.51 14.86
CA GLN A 298 0.45 -1.46 15.88
C GLN A 298 -1.02 -1.85 15.72
N GLU A 299 -1.88 -0.91 15.35
CA GLU A 299 -3.28 -1.17 15.02
C GLU A 299 -3.41 -2.11 13.81
N ALA A 300 -2.70 -1.82 12.72
CA ALA A 300 -2.65 -2.66 11.53
C ALA A 300 -2.12 -4.07 11.87
N ALA A 301 -1.07 -4.15 12.69
CA ALA A 301 -0.51 -5.43 13.13
C ALA A 301 -1.49 -6.22 14.00
N ALA A 302 -2.26 -5.57 14.87
CA ALA A 302 -3.29 -6.23 15.67
C ALA A 302 -4.38 -6.85 14.80
N ALA A 303 -4.90 -6.09 13.82
CA ALA A 303 -5.90 -6.58 12.87
C ALA A 303 -5.37 -7.77 12.03
N LEU A 304 -4.13 -7.68 11.55
CA LEU A 304 -3.51 -8.77 10.81
C LEU A 304 -3.30 -10.03 11.66
N ARG A 305 -2.84 -9.88 12.93
CA ARG A 305 -2.68 -11.03 13.84
C ARG A 305 -4.01 -11.71 14.12
N GLU A 306 -5.07 -10.93 14.35
CA GLU A 306 -6.41 -11.47 14.55
C GLU A 306 -6.90 -12.24 13.33
N ALA A 307 -6.85 -11.62 12.14
CA ALA A 307 -7.34 -12.21 10.90
C ALA A 307 -6.54 -13.43 10.42
N LEU A 308 -5.24 -13.49 10.75
CA LEU A 308 -4.32 -14.55 10.32
C LEU A 308 -4.00 -15.55 11.44
N SER A 309 -4.73 -15.52 12.55
CA SER A 309 -4.62 -16.52 13.62
C SER A 309 -4.95 -17.92 13.09
N PRO A 310 -4.32 -18.98 13.59
CA PRO A 310 -4.70 -20.35 13.27
C PRO A 310 -6.19 -20.56 13.59
N PRO A 311 -6.94 -21.32 12.80
CA PRO A 311 -8.28 -21.73 13.18
C PRO A 311 -8.19 -22.51 14.50
N GLY A 312 -9.02 -22.13 15.47
CA GLY A 312 -9.12 -22.77 16.79
C GLY A 312 -9.59 -24.21 16.70
#